data_2e5555e6cad8d335d7c41f6b7c8d8674
#
_entry.id   2e5555e6cad8d335d7c41f6b7c8d8674
#
_cell.length_a   1.000
_cell.length_b   1.000
_cell.length_c   1.000
_cell.angle_alpha   90.00
_cell.angle_beta   90.00
_cell.angle_gamma   90.00
#
_symmetry.space_group_name_H-M   'P 1'
#
loop_
_entity.id
_entity.type
_entity.pdbx_description
1 polymer ?
#
loop_
_entity_poly.entity_id
_entity_poly.type
_entity_poly.pdbx_seq_one_letter_code
_entity_poly.pdbx_strand_id
1 'polypeptide(L)'
;MKDRIVCIHSLTAHGVVGLKPFLARLGEAALPVPSLLLSGPGNMPGCRRFDTDLAGLLDSTLAALGSRGERAAVFVGYLANAGQVAVVEELLDRHRGVVSAVVVDPVSGDDGRAYVGAELIAAWPRLLARATWALPNLTEVELFTGQTGEAGVAALRARWPELKLIVTGWPAGDDVVTRLYVGPGEGVEHRQARVAGSTSGTGDLFAAEWMREFFRFGTAPAAAMGRAAEAVARALRAGGVGTALGGG
;
A
#
# COMPACT_ATOMS: atom_id res chain seq x y z
N MET A 1 -19.13 10.64 8.31
CA MET A 1 -18.58 9.58 9.20
C MET A 1 -17.16 9.29 8.72
N LYS A 2 -16.17 9.27 9.61
CA LYS A 2 -14.76 8.99 9.21
C LYS A 2 -14.64 7.49 8.99
N ASP A 3 -14.26 7.06 7.80
CA ASP A 3 -14.20 5.64 7.43
C ASP A 3 -13.26 4.85 8.34
N ARG A 4 -13.65 3.64 8.71
CA ARG A 4 -12.73 2.62 9.20
C ARG A 4 -11.83 2.19 8.05
N ILE A 5 -10.63 1.70 8.36
CA ILE A 5 -9.69 1.24 7.35
C ILE A 5 -9.28 -0.18 7.69
N VAL A 6 -9.74 -1.14 6.90
CA VAL A 6 -9.27 -2.53 6.98
C VAL A 6 -7.91 -2.58 6.29
N CYS A 7 -6.87 -2.95 7.02
CA CYS A 7 -5.49 -2.99 6.55
C CYS A 7 -5.02 -4.43 6.41
N ILE A 8 -4.92 -4.92 5.18
CA ILE A 8 -4.39 -6.26 4.87
C ILE A 8 -2.91 -6.11 4.52
N HIS A 9 -2.02 -6.64 5.37
CA HIS A 9 -0.57 -6.57 5.15
C HIS A 9 0.16 -7.58 6.06
N SER A 10 1.47 -7.80 5.87
CA SER A 10 2.27 -8.56 6.83
C SER A 10 2.37 -7.85 8.18
N LEU A 11 2.48 -8.61 9.26
CA LEU A 11 2.78 -8.08 10.59
C LEU A 11 4.11 -8.65 11.09
N THR A 12 5.07 -7.78 11.37
CA THR A 12 6.40 -8.15 11.85
C THR A 12 6.50 -8.04 13.36
N ALA A 13 7.13 -9.01 14.03
CA ALA A 13 7.44 -8.89 15.45
C ALA A 13 8.52 -7.83 15.68
N HIS A 14 9.65 -7.92 14.97
CA HIS A 14 10.76 -6.94 15.01
C HIS A 14 10.72 -6.04 13.77
N GLY A 15 11.23 -4.81 13.91
CA GLY A 15 11.22 -3.80 12.83
C GLY A 15 9.86 -3.11 12.65
N VAL A 16 9.83 -2.06 11.85
CA VAL A 16 8.65 -1.21 11.62
C VAL A 16 8.32 -1.19 10.14
N VAL A 17 7.73 -2.30 9.68
CA VAL A 17 7.25 -2.50 8.31
C VAL A 17 5.86 -3.15 8.34
N GLY A 18 5.19 -3.21 7.22
CA GLY A 18 3.89 -3.84 7.08
C GLY A 18 2.79 -3.09 7.82
N LEU A 19 2.04 -3.79 8.66
CA LEU A 19 0.93 -3.20 9.44
C LEU A 19 1.37 -2.17 10.49
N LYS A 20 2.62 -2.19 10.96
CA LYS A 20 3.04 -1.30 12.05
C LYS A 20 2.93 0.20 11.74
N PRO A 21 3.35 0.71 10.57
CA PRO A 21 3.10 2.09 10.20
C PRO A 21 1.60 2.44 10.18
N PHE A 22 0.73 1.54 9.71
CA PHE A 22 -0.71 1.75 9.72
C PHE A 22 -1.28 1.86 11.13
N LEU A 23 -0.90 0.96 12.03
CA LEU A 23 -1.32 1.00 13.44
C LEU A 23 -0.86 2.30 14.11
N ALA A 24 0.38 2.72 13.86
CA ALA A 24 0.93 3.94 14.42
C ALA A 24 0.25 5.21 13.88
N ARG A 25 -0.11 5.25 12.60
CA ARG A 25 -0.66 6.46 11.95
C ARG A 25 -2.17 6.57 12.01
N LEU A 26 -2.87 5.46 11.98
CA LEU A 26 -4.34 5.41 11.96
C LEU A 26 -4.95 5.17 13.34
N GLY A 27 -4.18 4.64 14.29
CA GLY A 27 -4.67 4.32 15.62
C GLY A 27 -5.89 3.40 15.57
N GLU A 28 -6.94 3.72 16.33
CA GLU A 28 -8.18 2.94 16.39
C GLU A 28 -8.97 2.86 15.07
N ALA A 29 -8.64 3.69 14.09
CA ALA A 29 -9.27 3.59 12.77
C ALA A 29 -8.76 2.41 11.96
N ALA A 30 -7.55 1.91 12.24
CA ALA A 30 -7.00 0.73 11.61
C ALA A 30 -7.67 -0.54 12.14
N LEU A 31 -8.14 -1.38 11.23
CA LEU A 31 -8.60 -2.74 11.49
C LEU A 31 -7.58 -3.69 10.86
N PRO A 32 -6.58 -4.16 11.61
CA PRO A 32 -5.48 -4.93 11.06
C PRO A 32 -5.93 -6.36 10.72
N VAL A 33 -5.60 -6.78 9.51
CA VAL A 33 -5.80 -8.15 9.00
C VAL A 33 -4.45 -8.67 8.51
N PRO A 34 -3.67 -9.36 9.37
CA PRO A 34 -2.37 -9.87 8.97
C PRO A 34 -2.48 -10.92 7.86
N SER A 35 -1.85 -10.67 6.71
CA SER A 35 -1.71 -11.66 5.64
C SER A 35 -0.67 -12.73 5.98
N LEU A 36 0.31 -12.35 6.80
CA LEU A 36 1.40 -13.20 7.26
C LEU A 36 2.01 -12.60 8.53
N LEU A 37 2.46 -13.45 9.46
CA LEU A 37 3.28 -13.02 10.58
C LEU A 37 4.76 -13.29 10.27
N LEU A 38 5.61 -12.32 10.60
CA LEU A 38 7.05 -12.39 10.37
C LEU A 38 7.79 -12.13 11.68
N SER A 39 8.88 -12.86 11.93
CA SER A 39 9.76 -12.56 13.08
C SER A 39 10.49 -11.23 12.93
N GLY A 40 10.64 -10.72 11.69
CA GLY A 40 11.25 -9.44 11.34
C GLY A 40 11.00 -9.07 9.88
N PRO A 41 11.58 -7.98 9.35
CA PRO A 41 11.50 -7.65 7.94
C PRO A 41 11.95 -8.81 7.05
N GLY A 42 11.30 -9.00 5.90
CA GLY A 42 11.53 -10.16 5.04
C GLY A 42 12.96 -10.32 4.52
N ASN A 43 13.72 -9.22 4.45
CA ASN A 43 15.14 -9.19 4.10
C ASN A 43 16.09 -9.41 5.29
N MET A 44 15.55 -9.56 6.51
CA MET A 44 16.37 -9.84 7.70
C MET A 44 16.88 -11.29 7.67
N PRO A 45 18.19 -11.54 7.84
CA PRO A 45 18.71 -12.88 7.94
C PRO A 45 18.02 -13.68 9.06
N GLY A 46 17.58 -14.89 8.76
CA GLY A 46 16.88 -15.76 9.73
C GLY A 46 15.41 -15.36 9.99
N CYS A 47 14.84 -14.47 9.22
CA CYS A 47 13.42 -14.14 9.32
C CYS A 47 12.56 -15.40 9.12
N ARG A 48 11.67 -15.66 10.08
CA ARG A 48 10.72 -16.79 10.02
C ARG A 48 9.33 -16.27 9.67
N ARG A 49 8.59 -17.10 8.91
CA ARG A 49 7.22 -16.83 8.44
C ARG A 49 6.25 -17.76 9.16
N PHE A 50 5.07 -17.23 9.49
CA PHE A 50 3.99 -17.95 10.12
C PHE A 50 2.68 -17.57 9.42
N ASP A 51 1.93 -18.58 9.00
CA ASP A 51 0.65 -18.39 8.33
C ASP A 51 -0.41 -17.81 9.28
N THR A 52 -1.39 -17.16 8.69
CA THR A 52 -2.56 -16.59 9.37
C THR A 52 -3.83 -17.12 8.72
N ASP A 53 -4.92 -17.14 9.44
CA ASP A 53 -6.26 -17.31 8.88
C ASP A 53 -6.74 -15.96 8.32
N LEU A 54 -6.13 -15.54 7.20
CA LEU A 54 -6.53 -14.32 6.49
C LEU A 54 -8.02 -14.35 6.12
N ALA A 55 -8.51 -15.48 5.61
CA ALA A 55 -9.88 -15.60 5.13
C ALA A 55 -10.89 -15.40 6.28
N GLY A 56 -10.75 -16.15 7.37
CA GLY A 56 -11.65 -16.06 8.51
C GLY A 56 -11.60 -14.68 9.18
N LEU A 57 -10.41 -14.09 9.32
CA LEU A 57 -10.26 -12.78 9.94
C LEU A 57 -10.85 -11.66 9.08
N LEU A 58 -10.61 -11.67 7.77
CA LEU A 58 -11.15 -10.66 6.84
C LEU A 58 -12.67 -10.76 6.74
N ASP A 59 -13.21 -11.98 6.55
CA ASP A 59 -14.65 -12.21 6.44
C ASP A 59 -15.39 -11.75 7.71
N SER A 60 -14.92 -12.16 8.89
CA SER A 60 -15.51 -11.78 10.17
C SER A 60 -15.42 -10.27 10.44
N THR A 61 -14.32 -9.63 10.06
CA THR A 61 -14.15 -8.17 10.22
C THR A 61 -15.13 -7.41 9.34
N LEU A 62 -15.27 -7.78 8.07
CA LEU A 62 -16.21 -7.13 7.15
C LEU A 62 -17.68 -7.42 7.54
N ALA A 63 -18.00 -8.64 7.96
CA ALA A 63 -19.32 -8.99 8.45
C ALA A 63 -19.70 -8.19 9.71
N ALA A 64 -18.77 -8.00 10.65
CA ALA A 64 -18.99 -7.20 11.86
C ALA A 64 -19.22 -5.71 11.55
N LEU A 65 -18.56 -5.14 10.55
CA LEU A 65 -18.83 -3.78 10.08
C LEU A 65 -20.23 -3.71 9.46
N GLY A 66 -20.56 -4.65 8.58
CA GLY A 66 -21.87 -4.72 7.91
C GLY A 66 -23.02 -4.82 8.89
N SER A 67 -22.90 -5.64 9.96
CA SER A 67 -23.93 -5.78 11.00
C SER A 67 -24.19 -4.49 11.80
N ARG A 68 -23.22 -3.56 11.80
CA ARG A 68 -23.32 -2.24 12.44
C ARG A 68 -23.72 -1.13 11.48
N GLY A 69 -23.95 -1.44 10.20
CA GLY A 69 -24.20 -0.44 9.15
C GLY A 69 -22.98 0.45 8.87
N GLU A 70 -21.78 -0.01 9.26
CA GLU A 70 -20.53 0.71 9.04
C GLU A 70 -19.94 0.34 7.67
N ARG A 71 -19.14 1.27 7.10
CA ARG A 71 -18.37 1.02 5.88
C ARG A 71 -16.89 1.25 6.16
N ALA A 72 -16.04 0.62 5.35
CA ALA A 72 -14.60 0.76 5.46
C ALA A 72 -13.94 0.89 4.08
N ALA A 73 -12.86 1.68 4.03
CA ALA A 73 -11.88 1.52 2.98
C ALA A 73 -11.03 0.27 3.28
N VAL A 74 -10.70 -0.51 2.25
CA VAL A 74 -9.84 -1.69 2.38
C VAL A 74 -8.52 -1.40 1.71
N PHE A 75 -7.45 -1.42 2.49
CA PHE A 75 -6.07 -1.38 2.00
C PHE A 75 -5.53 -2.79 1.86
N VAL A 76 -4.93 -3.09 0.72
CA VAL A 76 -4.29 -4.37 0.42
C VAL A 76 -2.82 -4.10 0.08
N GLY A 77 -1.92 -4.45 1.00
CA GLY A 77 -0.48 -4.44 0.78
C GLY A 77 0.05 -5.86 0.59
N TYR A 78 1.15 -6.22 1.27
CA TYR A 78 1.82 -7.50 1.09
C TYR A 78 0.89 -8.70 1.28
N LEU A 79 0.87 -9.59 0.29
CA LEU A 79 0.25 -10.90 0.33
C LEU A 79 1.33 -12.00 0.23
N ALA A 80 1.11 -13.13 0.88
CA ALA A 80 2.09 -14.20 0.94
C ALA A 80 2.17 -15.04 -0.33
N ASN A 81 1.05 -15.15 -1.08
CA ASN A 81 0.94 -15.98 -2.28
C ASN A 81 -0.29 -15.60 -3.12
N ALA A 82 -0.38 -16.17 -4.33
CA ALA A 82 -1.50 -15.95 -5.26
C ALA A 82 -2.86 -16.45 -4.72
N GLY A 83 -2.87 -17.45 -3.85
CA GLY A 83 -4.10 -17.94 -3.20
C GLY A 83 -4.75 -16.87 -2.33
N GLN A 84 -3.94 -16.07 -1.62
CA GLN A 84 -4.46 -14.96 -0.83
C GLN A 84 -5.08 -13.86 -1.70
N VAL A 85 -4.57 -13.63 -2.91
CA VAL A 85 -5.20 -12.71 -3.89
C VAL A 85 -6.63 -13.17 -4.20
N ALA A 86 -6.82 -14.47 -4.46
CA ALA A 86 -8.14 -15.04 -4.75
C ALA A 86 -9.10 -14.90 -3.56
N VAL A 87 -8.62 -15.15 -2.35
CA VAL A 87 -9.40 -14.98 -1.11
C VAL A 87 -9.83 -13.53 -0.90
N VAL A 88 -8.90 -12.59 -1.03
CA VAL A 88 -9.21 -11.15 -0.88
C VAL A 88 -10.22 -10.72 -1.94
N GLU A 89 -10.02 -11.11 -3.20
CA GLU A 89 -10.95 -10.82 -4.30
C GLU A 89 -12.37 -11.30 -3.99
N GLU A 90 -12.52 -12.57 -3.61
CA GLU A 90 -13.81 -13.16 -3.27
C GLU A 90 -14.51 -12.42 -2.13
N LEU A 91 -13.77 -12.08 -1.07
CA LEU A 91 -14.34 -11.41 0.10
C LEU A 91 -14.69 -9.93 -0.16
N LEU A 92 -13.92 -9.23 -1.01
CA LEU A 92 -14.29 -7.90 -1.47
C LEU A 92 -15.62 -7.93 -2.26
N ASP A 93 -15.80 -8.93 -3.14
CA ASP A 93 -17.04 -9.08 -3.92
C ASP A 93 -18.21 -9.47 -3.02
N ARG A 94 -18.01 -10.36 -2.05
CA ARG A 94 -19.03 -10.79 -1.07
C ARG A 94 -19.51 -9.63 -0.20
N HIS A 95 -18.59 -8.78 0.27
CA HIS A 95 -18.86 -7.69 1.19
C HIS A 95 -18.90 -6.30 0.51
N ARG A 96 -19.21 -6.24 -0.80
CA ARG A 96 -19.23 -4.99 -1.59
C ARG A 96 -20.07 -3.86 -0.98
N GLY A 97 -21.12 -4.19 -0.22
CA GLY A 97 -21.96 -3.21 0.47
C GLY A 97 -21.27 -2.50 1.64
N VAL A 98 -20.23 -3.13 2.21
CA VAL A 98 -19.44 -2.61 3.33
C VAL A 98 -18.19 -1.87 2.84
N VAL A 99 -17.63 -2.29 1.72
CA VAL A 99 -16.41 -1.71 1.16
C VAL A 99 -16.74 -0.37 0.49
N SER A 100 -16.12 0.71 0.98
CA SER A 100 -16.30 2.07 0.42
C SER A 100 -15.28 2.39 -0.67
N ALA A 101 -14.07 1.83 -0.55
CA ALA A 101 -12.99 1.96 -1.53
C ALA A 101 -12.00 0.80 -1.35
N VAL A 102 -11.32 0.42 -2.42
CA VAL A 102 -10.21 -0.54 -2.40
C VAL A 102 -8.93 0.20 -2.80
N VAL A 103 -7.93 0.13 -1.96
CA VAL A 103 -6.58 0.70 -2.19
C VAL A 103 -5.59 -0.43 -2.24
N VAL A 104 -4.86 -0.56 -3.32
CA VAL A 104 -3.89 -1.63 -3.53
C VAL A 104 -2.48 -1.07 -3.62
N ASP A 105 -1.62 -1.50 -2.72
CA ASP A 105 -0.17 -1.39 -2.83
C ASP A 105 0.36 -2.77 -3.25
N PRO A 106 0.69 -2.99 -4.53
CA PRO A 106 0.92 -4.33 -5.06
C PRO A 106 2.34 -4.81 -4.78
N VAL A 107 2.69 -4.88 -3.50
CA VAL A 107 4.04 -5.14 -2.97
C VAL A 107 4.69 -6.34 -3.65
N SER A 108 5.57 -6.07 -4.63
CA SER A 108 6.17 -7.09 -5.50
C SER A 108 7.66 -6.94 -5.72
N GLY A 109 8.19 -5.73 -5.70
CA GLY A 109 9.58 -5.47 -5.99
C GLY A 109 9.98 -4.02 -5.71
N ASP A 110 11.28 -3.76 -5.71
CA ASP A 110 11.86 -2.43 -5.58
C ASP A 110 13.25 -2.40 -6.23
N ASP A 111 13.75 -1.21 -6.59
CA ASP A 111 15.05 -1.00 -7.22
C ASP A 111 15.33 -1.95 -8.42
N GLY A 112 14.32 -2.16 -9.27
CA GLY A 112 14.41 -3.00 -10.46
C GLY A 112 14.42 -4.52 -10.16
N ARG A 113 14.10 -4.95 -8.94
CA ARG A 113 14.14 -6.36 -8.53
C ARG A 113 12.82 -6.80 -7.92
N ALA A 114 12.26 -7.92 -8.43
CA ALA A 114 11.18 -8.61 -7.76
C ALA A 114 11.69 -9.36 -6.53
N TYR A 115 10.93 -9.32 -5.43
CA TYR A 115 11.20 -10.09 -4.20
C TYR A 115 10.06 -11.02 -3.81
N VAL A 116 9.03 -11.12 -4.65
CA VAL A 116 7.96 -12.11 -4.54
C VAL A 116 7.96 -13.04 -5.76
N GLY A 117 7.28 -14.18 -5.64
CA GLY A 117 7.19 -15.16 -6.73
C GLY A 117 6.39 -14.66 -7.93
N ALA A 118 6.73 -15.13 -9.13
CA ALA A 118 6.08 -14.77 -10.39
C ALA A 118 4.56 -15.04 -10.38
N GLU A 119 4.11 -16.08 -9.69
CA GLU A 119 2.68 -16.41 -9.55
C GLU A 119 1.89 -15.32 -8.82
N LEU A 120 2.48 -14.72 -7.77
CA LEU A 120 1.87 -13.60 -7.06
C LEU A 120 1.85 -12.35 -7.94
N ILE A 121 2.95 -12.05 -8.66
CA ILE A 121 2.99 -10.92 -9.60
C ILE A 121 1.89 -11.08 -10.65
N ALA A 122 1.72 -12.26 -11.22
CA ALA A 122 0.68 -12.55 -12.21
C ALA A 122 -0.76 -12.48 -11.64
N ALA A 123 -0.92 -12.61 -10.32
CA ALA A 123 -2.23 -12.53 -9.67
C ALA A 123 -2.69 -11.10 -9.34
N TRP A 124 -1.78 -10.15 -9.11
CA TRP A 124 -2.12 -8.76 -8.74
C TRP A 124 -3.11 -8.06 -9.69
N PRO A 125 -3.08 -8.27 -11.02
CA PRO A 125 -4.08 -7.70 -11.93
C PRO A 125 -5.54 -7.94 -11.54
N ARG A 126 -5.84 -9.01 -10.82
CA ARG A 126 -7.18 -9.32 -10.32
C ARG A 126 -7.66 -8.31 -9.26
N LEU A 127 -6.77 -7.90 -8.37
CA LEU A 127 -7.06 -6.88 -7.35
C LEU A 127 -6.98 -5.46 -7.93
N LEU A 128 -6.05 -5.19 -8.85
CA LEU A 128 -5.98 -3.90 -9.54
C LEU A 128 -7.25 -3.59 -10.33
N ALA A 129 -7.89 -4.60 -10.91
CA ALA A 129 -9.17 -4.44 -11.60
C ALA A 129 -10.34 -4.06 -10.69
N ARG A 130 -10.21 -4.24 -9.37
CA ARG A 130 -11.21 -3.88 -8.35
C ARG A 130 -10.82 -2.64 -7.55
N ALA A 131 -9.59 -2.18 -7.72
CA ALA A 131 -9.06 -1.07 -6.96
C ALA A 131 -9.65 0.27 -7.40
N THR A 132 -9.93 1.11 -6.41
CA THR A 132 -10.21 2.53 -6.62
C THR A 132 -8.91 3.31 -6.76
N TRP A 133 -7.89 2.87 -6.04
CA TRP A 133 -6.54 3.45 -6.00
C TRP A 133 -5.47 2.36 -6.03
N ALA A 134 -4.36 2.64 -6.71
CA ALA A 134 -3.16 1.83 -6.57
C ALA A 134 -1.94 2.71 -6.30
N LEU A 135 -1.01 2.17 -5.50
CA LEU A 135 0.19 2.87 -5.05
C LEU A 135 1.49 2.15 -5.50
N PRO A 136 1.65 1.79 -6.79
CA PRO A 136 2.85 1.09 -7.22
C PRO A 136 4.08 1.99 -7.19
N ASN A 137 5.25 1.38 -7.00
CA ASN A 137 6.52 2.00 -7.39
C ASN A 137 6.83 1.70 -8.88
N LEU A 138 7.90 2.30 -9.42
CA LEU A 138 8.27 2.10 -10.83
C LEU A 138 8.64 0.65 -11.17
N THR A 139 9.26 -0.09 -10.24
CA THR A 139 9.57 -1.50 -10.43
C THR A 139 8.30 -2.33 -10.59
N GLU A 140 7.29 -2.06 -9.81
CA GLU A 140 6.01 -2.74 -9.88
C GLU A 140 5.24 -2.39 -11.16
N VAL A 141 5.29 -1.13 -11.59
CA VAL A 141 4.75 -0.74 -12.90
C VAL A 141 5.40 -1.56 -14.02
N GLU A 142 6.72 -1.71 -14.00
CA GLU A 142 7.44 -2.52 -14.99
C GLU A 142 7.06 -4.01 -14.91
N LEU A 143 6.97 -4.58 -13.70
CA LEU A 143 6.58 -5.98 -13.49
C LEU A 143 5.19 -6.30 -14.04
N PHE A 144 4.24 -5.35 -14.01
CA PHE A 144 2.86 -5.57 -14.48
C PHE A 144 2.65 -5.24 -15.96
N THR A 145 3.52 -4.42 -16.56
CA THR A 145 3.33 -3.94 -17.95
C THR A 145 4.42 -4.42 -18.90
N GLY A 146 5.57 -4.84 -18.39
CA GLY A 146 6.76 -5.12 -19.19
C GLY A 146 7.41 -3.87 -19.78
N GLN A 147 6.99 -2.66 -19.33
CA GLN A 147 7.46 -1.36 -19.83
C GLN A 147 7.92 -0.48 -18.67
N THR A 148 8.95 0.32 -18.89
CA THR A 148 9.54 1.19 -17.87
C THR A 148 9.01 2.62 -17.95
N GLY A 149 9.12 3.36 -16.87
CA GLY A 149 8.87 4.79 -16.80
C GLY A 149 7.48 5.22 -17.31
N GLU A 150 7.43 6.28 -18.12
CA GLU A 150 6.18 6.83 -18.68
C GLU A 150 5.40 5.82 -19.51
N ALA A 151 6.09 5.01 -20.32
CA ALA A 151 5.44 4.00 -21.15
C ALA A 151 4.74 2.94 -20.28
N GLY A 152 5.36 2.50 -19.19
CA GLY A 152 4.77 1.57 -18.24
C GLY A 152 3.52 2.16 -17.56
N VAL A 153 3.60 3.40 -17.09
CA VAL A 153 2.43 4.08 -16.48
C VAL A 153 1.31 4.26 -17.48
N ALA A 154 1.63 4.65 -18.73
CA ALA A 154 0.63 4.77 -19.79
C ALA A 154 -0.05 3.43 -20.09
N ALA A 155 0.71 2.33 -20.17
CA ALA A 155 0.17 0.98 -20.38
C ALA A 155 -0.73 0.55 -19.21
N LEU A 156 -0.34 0.83 -17.97
CA LEU A 156 -1.14 0.51 -16.79
C LEU A 156 -2.46 1.30 -16.77
N ARG A 157 -2.40 2.60 -17.07
CA ARG A 157 -3.59 3.47 -17.18
C ARG A 157 -4.50 3.06 -18.35
N ALA A 158 -3.95 2.65 -19.48
CA ALA A 158 -4.74 2.14 -20.60
C ALA A 158 -5.48 0.84 -20.24
N ARG A 159 -4.86 -0.02 -19.44
CA ARG A 159 -5.47 -1.28 -19.00
C ARG A 159 -6.58 -1.08 -17.97
N TRP A 160 -6.47 -0.09 -17.09
CA TRP A 160 -7.44 0.25 -16.05
C TRP A 160 -7.72 1.76 -16.03
N PRO A 161 -8.56 2.28 -16.96
CA PRO A 161 -8.75 3.73 -17.13
C PRO A 161 -9.35 4.45 -15.91
N GLU A 162 -10.15 3.74 -15.11
CA GLU A 162 -10.80 4.28 -13.91
C GLU A 162 -9.91 4.20 -12.65
N LEU A 163 -8.82 3.44 -12.72
CA LEU A 163 -7.90 3.26 -11.60
C LEU A 163 -7.10 4.55 -11.39
N LYS A 164 -7.20 5.10 -10.19
CA LYS A 164 -6.37 6.23 -9.77
C LYS A 164 -5.02 5.72 -9.29
N LEU A 165 -3.95 6.36 -9.71
CA LEU A 165 -2.59 5.91 -9.42
C LEU A 165 -1.81 6.94 -8.62
N ILE A 166 -1.04 6.47 -7.65
CA ILE A 166 0.07 7.21 -7.06
C ILE A 166 1.33 6.41 -7.32
N VAL A 167 2.15 6.86 -8.25
CA VAL A 167 3.39 6.18 -8.62
C VAL A 167 4.55 6.82 -7.87
N THR A 168 5.21 6.03 -7.04
CA THR A 168 6.33 6.49 -6.20
C THR A 168 7.69 6.18 -6.83
N GLY A 169 8.75 6.83 -6.33
CA GLY A 169 10.11 6.45 -6.65
C GLY A 169 10.64 6.94 -8.00
N TRP A 170 10.05 7.96 -8.65
CA TRP A 170 10.59 8.52 -9.88
C TRP A 170 11.93 9.22 -9.62
N PRO A 171 13.00 8.82 -10.33
CA PRO A 171 14.27 9.51 -10.22
C PRO A 171 14.22 10.85 -10.96
N ALA A 172 14.76 11.90 -10.36
CA ALA A 172 14.81 13.24 -10.94
C ALA A 172 16.10 13.98 -10.53
N GLY A 173 17.24 13.44 -10.93
CA GLY A 173 18.56 13.90 -10.48
C GLY A 173 18.76 13.62 -8.99
N ASP A 174 19.04 14.67 -8.22
CA ASP A 174 19.19 14.57 -6.75
C ASP A 174 17.84 14.54 -6.01
N ASP A 175 16.73 14.60 -6.75
CA ASP A 175 15.38 14.55 -6.21
C ASP A 175 14.73 13.18 -6.42
N VAL A 176 13.62 12.97 -5.72
CA VAL A 176 12.65 11.92 -5.98
C VAL A 176 11.28 12.55 -6.19
N VAL A 177 10.54 12.03 -7.16
CA VAL A 177 9.21 12.51 -7.51
C VAL A 177 8.18 11.42 -7.22
N THR A 178 7.02 11.83 -6.72
CA THR A 178 5.82 11.01 -6.63
C THR A 178 4.76 11.62 -7.53
N ARG A 179 4.08 10.79 -8.33
CA ARG A 179 3.10 11.26 -9.32
C ARG A 179 1.72 10.70 -9.03
N LEU A 180 0.74 11.58 -9.06
CA LEU A 180 -0.68 11.27 -8.89
C LEU A 180 -1.41 11.39 -10.23
N TYR A 181 -2.18 10.38 -10.60
CA TYR A 181 -3.04 10.34 -11.78
C TYR A 181 -4.49 10.06 -11.35
N VAL A 182 -5.38 11.02 -11.58
CA VAL A 182 -6.82 10.95 -11.21
C VAL A 182 -7.70 11.14 -12.45
N GLY A 183 -7.62 10.24 -13.40
CA GLY A 183 -8.35 10.33 -14.67
C GLY A 183 -7.46 10.63 -15.86
N PRO A 184 -8.03 10.90 -17.05
CA PRO A 184 -7.26 11.18 -18.25
C PRO A 184 -6.50 12.50 -18.11
N GLY A 185 -5.26 12.55 -18.58
CA GLY A 185 -4.44 13.74 -18.55
C GLY A 185 -3.09 13.54 -17.87
N GLU A 186 -2.35 14.64 -17.72
CA GLU A 186 -1.04 14.62 -17.06
C GLU A 186 -1.17 14.41 -15.55
N GLY A 187 -0.15 13.80 -14.96
CA GLY A 187 -0.10 13.58 -13.52
C GLY A 187 0.26 14.86 -12.76
N VAL A 188 -0.19 14.94 -11.51
CA VAL A 188 0.28 15.95 -10.56
C VAL A 188 1.54 15.43 -9.88
N GLU A 189 2.60 16.21 -9.90
CA GLU A 189 3.89 15.85 -9.28
C GLU A 189 4.06 16.46 -7.89
N HIS A 190 4.63 15.66 -6.99
CA HIS A 190 5.27 16.15 -5.78
C HIS A 190 6.77 15.80 -5.86
N ARG A 191 7.61 16.81 -5.79
CA ARG A 191 9.08 16.69 -5.87
C ARG A 191 9.70 17.02 -4.52
N GLN A 192 10.64 16.21 -4.10
CA GLN A 192 11.43 16.45 -2.89
C GLN A 192 12.86 15.96 -3.04
N ALA A 193 13.80 16.55 -2.30
CA ALA A 193 15.17 16.08 -2.27
C ALA A 193 15.24 14.61 -1.80
N ARG A 194 16.05 13.82 -2.47
CA ARG A 194 16.34 12.43 -2.08
C ARG A 194 17.07 12.45 -0.74
N VAL A 195 16.55 11.71 0.21
CA VAL A 195 17.18 11.55 1.53
C VAL A 195 17.83 10.17 1.58
N ALA A 196 19.12 10.13 1.83
CA ALA A 196 19.84 8.86 2.04
C ALA A 196 19.37 8.20 3.35
N GLY A 197 19.32 6.88 3.36
CA GLY A 197 18.93 6.12 4.55
C GLY A 197 18.36 4.75 4.22
N SER A 198 17.96 4.02 5.26
CA SER A 198 17.27 2.74 5.10
C SER A 198 15.86 2.98 4.56
N THR A 199 15.58 2.42 3.39
CA THR A 199 14.26 2.52 2.72
C THR A 199 13.24 1.50 3.24
N SER A 200 13.62 0.61 4.16
CA SER A 200 12.71 -0.41 4.70
C SER A 200 11.49 0.22 5.37
N GLY A 201 10.30 -0.10 4.89
CA GLY A 201 9.01 0.39 5.40
C GLY A 201 8.63 1.81 4.95
N THR A 202 9.39 2.45 4.05
CA THR A 202 9.03 3.78 3.53
C THR A 202 7.75 3.75 2.69
N GLY A 203 7.53 2.70 1.88
CA GLY A 203 6.27 2.47 1.17
C GLY A 203 5.10 2.30 2.12
N ASP A 204 5.27 1.48 3.16
CA ASP A 204 4.24 1.25 4.19
C ASP A 204 3.89 2.56 4.93
N LEU A 205 4.90 3.37 5.28
CA LEU A 205 4.68 4.68 5.91
C LEU A 205 3.98 5.66 4.98
N PHE A 206 4.38 5.70 3.70
CA PHE A 206 3.73 6.52 2.69
C PHE A 206 2.26 6.16 2.56
N ALA A 207 1.95 4.88 2.37
CA ALA A 207 0.59 4.39 2.23
C ALA A 207 -0.25 4.68 3.48
N ALA A 208 0.28 4.41 4.68
CA ALA A 208 -0.42 4.68 5.94
C ALA A 208 -0.73 6.16 6.13
N GLU A 209 0.23 7.06 5.83
CA GLU A 209 0.05 8.50 5.95
C GLU A 209 -0.94 9.02 4.90
N TRP A 210 -0.84 8.54 3.64
CA TRP A 210 -1.78 8.91 2.59
C TRP A 210 -3.21 8.47 2.93
N MET A 211 -3.38 7.23 3.42
CA MET A 211 -4.68 6.72 3.87
C MET A 211 -5.26 7.57 5.01
N ARG A 212 -4.41 7.99 5.96
CA ARG A 212 -4.81 8.88 7.05
C ARG A 212 -5.31 10.23 6.53
N GLU A 213 -4.51 10.89 5.71
CA GLU A 213 -4.83 12.21 5.18
C GLU A 213 -6.08 12.18 4.30
N PHE A 214 -6.17 11.21 3.40
CA PHE A 214 -7.27 11.14 2.44
C PHE A 214 -8.58 10.65 3.09
N PHE A 215 -8.58 9.47 3.73
CA PHE A 215 -9.82 8.85 4.25
C PHE A 215 -10.24 9.36 5.62
N ARG A 216 -9.30 9.78 6.47
CA ARG A 216 -9.63 10.22 7.82
C ARG A 216 -9.81 11.73 7.94
N PHE A 217 -9.03 12.51 7.22
CA PHE A 217 -9.07 13.96 7.30
C PHE A 217 -9.76 14.62 6.10
N GLY A 218 -10.04 13.86 5.02
CA GLY A 218 -10.68 14.39 3.81
C GLY A 218 -9.77 15.33 3.03
N THR A 219 -8.45 15.21 3.19
CA THR A 219 -7.46 15.99 2.47
C THR A 219 -7.53 15.66 0.97
N ALA A 220 -7.49 16.65 0.08
CA ALA A 220 -7.47 16.43 -1.36
C ALA A 220 -6.31 15.48 -1.75
N PRO A 221 -6.49 14.58 -2.76
CA PRO A 221 -5.54 13.52 -3.05
C PRO A 221 -4.10 13.99 -3.28
N ALA A 222 -3.91 15.10 -4.00
CA ALA A 222 -2.58 15.66 -4.27
C ALA A 222 -1.92 16.21 -3.00
N ALA A 223 -2.68 16.90 -2.14
CA ALA A 223 -2.16 17.39 -0.87
C ALA A 223 -1.85 16.23 0.10
N ALA A 224 -2.68 15.18 0.13
CA ALA A 224 -2.44 13.98 0.91
C ALA A 224 -1.16 13.27 0.44
N MET A 225 -0.93 13.18 -0.88
CA MET A 225 0.29 12.63 -1.47
C MET A 225 1.53 13.42 -1.03
N GLY A 226 1.49 14.76 -1.10
CA GLY A 226 2.60 15.61 -0.67
C GLY A 226 2.92 15.41 0.81
N ARG A 227 1.91 15.39 1.70
CA ARG A 227 2.11 15.15 3.13
C ARG A 227 2.69 13.77 3.42
N ALA A 228 2.26 12.74 2.70
CA ALA A 228 2.80 11.39 2.83
C ALA A 228 4.27 11.33 2.41
N ALA A 229 4.63 11.95 1.28
CA ALA A 229 6.00 12.03 0.82
C ALA A 229 6.91 12.78 1.81
N GLU A 230 6.44 13.91 2.35
CA GLU A 230 7.15 14.65 3.39
C GLU A 230 7.33 13.85 4.69
N ALA A 231 6.33 13.05 5.08
CA ALA A 231 6.43 12.19 6.26
C ALA A 231 7.54 11.14 6.08
N VAL A 232 7.65 10.54 4.90
CA VAL A 232 8.74 9.63 4.55
C VAL A 232 10.09 10.34 4.62
N ALA A 233 10.21 11.53 4.02
CA ALA A 233 11.47 12.29 4.07
C ALA A 233 11.88 12.65 5.50
N ARG A 234 10.92 13.03 6.36
CA ARG A 234 11.19 13.27 7.80
C ARG A 234 11.67 12.01 8.50
N ALA A 235 11.05 10.86 8.22
CA ALA A 235 11.44 9.59 8.80
C ALA A 235 12.87 9.19 8.40
N LEU A 236 13.23 9.35 7.14
CA LEU A 236 14.58 9.07 6.65
C LEU A 236 15.64 9.98 7.33
N ARG A 237 15.35 11.29 7.47
CA ARG A 237 16.24 12.23 8.18
C ARG A 237 16.40 11.88 9.66
N ALA A 238 15.39 11.26 10.27
CA ALA A 238 15.43 10.80 11.65
C ALA A 238 16.15 9.44 11.83
N GLY A 239 16.69 8.85 10.77
CA GLY A 239 17.39 7.56 10.82
C GLY A 239 16.53 6.36 10.42
N GLY A 240 15.36 6.58 9.84
CA GLY A 240 14.47 5.57 9.30
C GLY A 240 13.08 5.54 9.96
N VAL A 241 12.21 4.70 9.39
CA VAL A 241 10.79 4.61 9.82
C VAL A 241 10.66 4.17 11.28
N GLY A 242 11.50 3.25 11.73
CA GLY A 242 11.52 2.77 13.12
C GLY A 242 11.79 3.88 14.14
N THR A 243 12.78 4.72 13.87
CA THR A 243 13.13 5.86 14.73
C THR A 243 12.01 6.91 14.75
N ALA A 244 11.41 7.17 13.57
CA ALA A 244 10.36 8.19 13.47
C ALA A 244 9.03 7.79 14.14
N LEU A 245 8.74 6.51 14.27
CA LEU A 245 7.51 6.01 14.91
C LEU A 245 7.70 5.62 16.38
N GLY A 246 8.93 5.40 16.84
CA GLY A 246 9.25 5.07 18.24
C GLY A 246 9.65 6.27 19.10
N GLY A 247 9.77 7.45 18.51
CA GLY A 247 10.12 8.70 19.19
C GLY A 247 8.88 9.51 19.61
N GLY A 248 7.94 8.88 20.29
CA GLY A 248 6.76 9.53 20.90
C GLY A 248 6.67 9.18 22.37
#